data_885dbff464f07de32af9d013feee7b81
#
_entry.id   885dbff464f07de32af9d013feee7b81
#
_cell.length_a   1.000
_cell.length_b   1.000
_cell.length_c   1.000
_cell.angle_alpha   90.00
_cell.angle_beta   90.00
_cell.angle_gamma   90.00
#
_symmetry.space_group_name_H-M   'P 1'
#
loop_
_entity.id
_entity.type
_entity.pdbx_description
1 polymer ?
#
loop_
_entity_poly.entity_id
_entity_poly.type
_entity_poly.pdbx_seq_one_letter_code
_entity_poly.pdbx_strand_id
1 'polypeptide(L)'
;MSVPGASLAVMARKMLRGIELRYLLTLMLTEEGAMTVSDMCFEVEQRGFDLRGRPSKAVSDALRWEIRLGRVIQLERGCYRYGDVPRSTEYRMRRRVAEINREARTLADDPRTSDDPWQDHLNHLL
;
A
#
# COMPACT_ATOMS: atom_id res chain seq x y z
N MET A 1 4.26 -26.58 -3.49
CA MET A 1 5.18 -25.52 -3.10
C MET A 1 4.44 -24.34 -2.51
N SER A 2 4.32 -24.34 -1.23
CA SER A 2 3.63 -23.24 -0.54
C SER A 2 4.60 -22.25 0.10
N VAL A 3 5.87 -22.49 -0.08
CA VAL A 3 6.89 -21.74 0.63
C VAL A 3 6.83 -20.24 0.38
N PRO A 4 6.68 -19.75 -0.86
CA PRO A 4 6.64 -18.31 -1.07
C PRO A 4 5.48 -17.64 -0.35
N GLY A 5 4.31 -18.27 -0.36
CA GLY A 5 3.16 -17.73 0.34
C GLY A 5 3.37 -17.71 1.85
N ALA A 6 3.93 -18.77 2.38
CA ALA A 6 4.22 -18.84 3.80
C ALA A 6 5.23 -17.79 4.22
N SER A 7 6.24 -17.56 3.39
CA SER A 7 7.24 -16.52 3.66
C SER A 7 6.60 -15.14 3.76
N LEU A 8 5.73 -14.82 2.82
CA LEU A 8 5.04 -13.52 2.84
C LEU A 8 4.16 -13.38 4.06
N ALA A 9 3.54 -14.47 4.49
CA ALA A 9 2.65 -14.44 5.63
C ALA A 9 3.36 -14.12 6.94
N VAL A 10 4.63 -14.47 7.06
CA VAL A 10 5.36 -14.25 8.31
C VAL A 10 6.15 -12.95 8.32
N MET A 11 6.17 -12.23 7.22
CA MET A 11 6.87 -10.94 7.18
C MET A 11 5.98 -9.86 7.76
N ALA A 12 6.57 -8.98 8.56
CA ALA A 12 5.86 -7.82 9.05
C ALA A 12 5.56 -6.88 7.89
N ARG A 13 4.37 -6.33 7.90
CA ARG A 13 3.90 -5.47 6.82
C ARG A 13 3.41 -4.16 7.41
N LYS A 14 3.56 -3.09 6.64
CA LYS A 14 3.10 -1.80 7.10
C LYS A 14 1.61 -1.65 6.86
N MET A 15 0.87 -1.37 7.93
CA MET A 15 -0.54 -1.05 7.85
C MET A 15 -0.70 0.39 7.36
N LEU A 16 -1.43 0.58 6.26
CA LEU A 16 -1.67 1.91 5.72
C LEU A 16 -2.84 2.58 6.42
N ARG A 17 -2.67 3.86 6.73
CA ARG A 17 -3.73 4.70 7.27
C ARG A 17 -4.43 5.42 6.13
N GLY A 18 -5.55 6.06 6.43
CA GLY A 18 -6.42 6.64 5.41
C GLY A 18 -5.70 7.50 4.38
N ILE A 19 -4.96 8.51 4.83
CA ILE A 19 -4.32 9.42 3.88
C ILE A 19 -3.15 8.75 3.14
N GLU A 20 -2.47 7.84 3.80
CA GLU A 20 -1.38 7.10 3.16
C GLU A 20 -1.91 6.25 2.01
N LEU A 21 -3.02 5.57 2.24
CA LEU A 21 -3.64 4.76 1.21
C LEU A 21 -4.14 5.63 0.06
N ARG A 22 -4.78 6.76 0.37
CA ARG A 22 -5.27 7.67 -0.66
C ARG A 22 -4.15 8.16 -1.56
N TYR A 23 -3.03 8.54 -0.99
CA TYR A 23 -1.86 9.02 -1.74
C TYR A 23 -1.25 7.92 -2.59
N LEU A 24 -1.11 6.73 -2.01
CA LEU A 24 -0.55 5.60 -2.73
C LEU A 24 -1.41 5.24 -3.94
N LEU A 25 -2.73 5.14 -3.76
CA LEU A 25 -3.62 4.78 -4.85
C LEU A 25 -3.57 5.81 -5.98
N THR A 26 -3.58 7.09 -5.62
CA THR A 26 -3.54 8.16 -6.62
C THR A 26 -2.26 8.09 -7.46
N LEU A 27 -1.12 7.87 -6.79
CA LEU A 27 0.15 7.76 -7.51
C LEU A 27 0.23 6.48 -8.34
N MET A 28 -0.35 5.39 -7.85
CA MET A 28 -0.40 4.15 -8.63
C MET A 28 -1.12 4.37 -9.96
N LEU A 29 -2.22 5.11 -9.93
CA LEU A 29 -2.96 5.40 -11.15
C LEU A 29 -2.15 6.28 -12.10
N THR A 30 -1.31 7.16 -11.56
CA THR A 30 -0.40 7.97 -12.38
C THR A 30 0.62 7.07 -13.10
N GLU A 31 1.15 6.10 -12.39
CA GLU A 31 2.22 5.24 -12.90
C GLU A 31 1.71 4.13 -13.81
N GLU A 32 0.59 3.50 -13.42
CA GLU A 32 0.10 2.31 -14.10
C GLU A 32 -1.02 2.59 -15.11
N GLY A 33 -1.60 3.79 -15.07
CA GLY A 33 -2.77 4.09 -15.87
C GLY A 33 -4.03 3.61 -15.18
N ALA A 34 -5.08 3.36 -15.95
CA ALA A 34 -6.36 2.94 -15.39
C ALA A 34 -6.25 1.58 -14.72
N MET A 35 -6.88 1.45 -13.56
CA MET A 35 -6.84 0.22 -12.76
C MET A 35 -8.21 -0.08 -12.17
N THR A 36 -8.48 -1.36 -11.98
CA THR A 36 -9.67 -1.80 -11.24
C THR A 36 -9.36 -1.83 -9.75
N VAL A 37 -10.42 -1.92 -8.93
CA VAL A 37 -10.24 -2.09 -7.48
C VAL A 37 -9.42 -3.34 -7.17
N SER A 38 -9.69 -4.44 -7.88
CA SER A 38 -8.93 -5.69 -7.70
C SER A 38 -7.45 -5.49 -7.99
N ASP A 39 -7.15 -4.79 -9.09
CA ASP A 39 -5.75 -4.52 -9.46
C ASP A 39 -5.06 -3.71 -8.37
N MET A 40 -5.75 -2.71 -7.84
CA MET A 40 -5.17 -1.86 -6.81
C MET A 40 -4.94 -2.62 -5.50
N CYS A 41 -5.89 -3.48 -5.11
CA CYS A 41 -5.72 -4.30 -3.92
C CYS A 41 -4.51 -5.22 -4.06
N PHE A 42 -4.38 -5.84 -5.21
CA PHE A 42 -3.25 -6.74 -5.48
C PHE A 42 -1.93 -5.97 -5.42
N GLU A 43 -1.89 -4.80 -6.04
CA GLU A 43 -0.66 -4.01 -6.09
C GLU A 43 -0.25 -3.51 -4.70
N VAL A 44 -1.21 -3.07 -3.89
CA VAL A 44 -0.94 -2.64 -2.51
C VAL A 44 -0.30 -3.79 -1.72
N GLU A 45 -0.85 -4.98 -1.86
CA GLU A 45 -0.31 -6.15 -1.18
C GLU A 45 1.09 -6.49 -1.67
N GLN A 46 1.30 -6.43 -2.98
CA GLN A 46 2.61 -6.73 -3.57
C GLN A 46 3.69 -5.76 -3.10
N ARG A 47 3.32 -4.53 -2.78
CA ARG A 47 4.26 -3.53 -2.30
C ARG A 47 4.57 -3.65 -0.81
N GLY A 48 3.99 -4.63 -0.13
CA GLY A 48 4.30 -4.89 1.28
C GLY A 48 3.42 -4.16 2.27
N PHE A 49 2.22 -3.74 1.85
CA PHE A 49 1.31 -3.02 2.72
C PHE A 49 0.11 -3.87 3.09
N ASP A 50 -0.42 -3.63 4.28
CA ASP A 50 -1.67 -4.21 4.75
C ASP A 50 -2.73 -3.12 4.85
N LEU A 51 -3.97 -3.54 4.70
CA LEU A 51 -5.12 -2.66 4.83
C LEU A 51 -6.01 -3.14 5.96
N ARG A 52 -6.58 -2.19 6.69
CA ARG A 52 -7.51 -2.53 7.77
C ARG A 52 -8.83 -2.99 7.17
N GLY A 53 -9.34 -4.11 7.69
CA GLY A 53 -10.61 -4.65 7.23
C GLY A 53 -10.50 -5.29 5.86
N ARG A 54 -11.58 -5.21 5.09
CA ARG A 54 -11.59 -5.79 3.75
C ARG A 54 -10.86 -4.86 2.77
N PRO A 55 -9.87 -5.38 2.05
CA PRO A 55 -9.09 -4.53 1.14
C PRO A 55 -9.93 -3.79 0.10
N SER A 56 -10.89 -4.46 -0.51
CA SER A 56 -11.71 -3.80 -1.54
C SER A 56 -12.52 -2.65 -0.97
N LYS A 57 -13.02 -2.79 0.27
CA LYS A 57 -13.75 -1.70 0.90
C LYS A 57 -12.83 -0.54 1.25
N ALA A 58 -11.66 -0.83 1.78
CA ALA A 58 -10.69 0.21 2.12
C ALA A 58 -10.28 1.00 0.89
N VAL A 59 -10.00 0.30 -0.21
CA VAL A 59 -9.62 0.93 -1.48
C VAL A 59 -10.78 1.78 -2.01
N SER A 60 -11.99 1.23 -2.03
CA SER A 60 -13.16 1.96 -2.54
C SER A 60 -13.44 3.22 -1.73
N ASP A 61 -13.34 3.13 -0.42
CA ASP A 61 -13.57 4.29 0.46
C ASP A 61 -12.51 5.38 0.21
N ALA A 62 -11.25 4.97 0.07
CA ALA A 62 -10.17 5.92 -0.22
C ALA A 62 -10.38 6.61 -1.56
N LEU A 63 -10.76 5.85 -2.58
CA LEU A 63 -11.01 6.40 -3.91
C LEU A 63 -12.18 7.38 -3.91
N ARG A 64 -13.18 7.13 -3.09
CA ARG A 64 -14.33 8.03 -2.99
C ARG A 64 -13.90 9.44 -2.57
N TRP A 65 -12.96 9.51 -1.62
CA TRP A 65 -12.40 10.79 -1.20
C TRP A 65 -11.62 11.46 -2.33
N GLU A 66 -10.81 10.71 -3.06
CA GLU A 66 -9.99 11.25 -4.13
C GLU A 66 -10.85 11.71 -5.32
N ILE A 67 -11.94 11.00 -5.59
CA ILE A 67 -12.89 11.40 -6.62
C ILE A 67 -13.53 12.73 -6.23
N ARG A 68 -13.91 12.89 -4.98
CA ARG A 68 -14.52 14.12 -4.49
C ARG A 68 -13.58 15.31 -4.65
N LEU A 69 -12.30 15.07 -4.55
CA LEU A 69 -11.28 16.12 -4.72
C LEU A 69 -10.83 16.29 -6.17
N GLY A 70 -11.38 15.51 -7.09
CA GLY A 70 -11.04 15.60 -8.51
C GLY A 70 -9.71 14.96 -8.89
N ARG A 71 -9.07 14.27 -7.97
CA ARG A 71 -7.75 13.68 -8.22
C ARG A 71 -7.82 12.31 -8.86
N VAL A 72 -8.96 11.66 -8.75
CA VAL A 72 -9.23 10.36 -9.36
C VAL A 72 -10.56 10.45 -10.10
N ILE A 73 -10.64 9.82 -11.25
CA ILE A 73 -11.85 9.80 -12.07
C ILE A 73 -12.30 8.36 -12.23
N GLN A 74 -13.58 8.12 -12.00
CA GLN A 74 -14.18 6.81 -12.24
C GLN A 74 -14.58 6.73 -13.71
N LEU A 75 -13.99 5.76 -14.42
CA LEU A 75 -14.31 5.56 -15.84
C LEU A 75 -15.59 4.76 -16.01
N GLU A 76 -15.67 3.68 -15.24
CA GLU A 76 -16.84 2.82 -15.21
C GLU A 76 -16.82 2.11 -13.87
N ARG A 77 -17.84 1.30 -13.63
CA ARG A 77 -17.96 0.64 -12.33
C ARG A 77 -16.71 -0.17 -12.02
N GLY A 78 -16.06 0.19 -10.92
CA GLY A 78 -14.88 -0.52 -10.45
C GLY A 78 -13.58 -0.20 -11.18
N CYS A 79 -13.60 0.75 -12.11
CA CYS A 79 -12.40 1.13 -12.87
C CYS A 79 -12.15 2.61 -12.74
N TYR A 80 -10.89 2.98 -12.49
CA TYR A 80 -10.51 4.35 -12.13
C TYR A 80 -9.25 4.77 -12.87
N ARG A 81 -9.10 6.08 -13.06
CA ARG A 81 -7.89 6.64 -13.62
C ARG A 81 -7.49 7.92 -12.90
N TYR A 82 -6.28 8.36 -13.15
CA TYR A 82 -5.73 9.60 -12.62
C TYR A 82 -6.54 10.79 -13.15
N GLY A 83 -6.84 11.71 -12.28
CA GLY A 83 -7.58 12.92 -12.65
C GLY A 83 -6.65 14.11 -12.74
N ASP A 84 -6.90 15.12 -11.88
CA ASP A 84 -6.12 16.35 -11.88
C ASP A 84 -5.56 16.57 -10.48
N VAL A 85 -4.22 16.63 -10.40
CA VAL A 85 -3.52 16.85 -9.15
C VAL A 85 -2.56 18.01 -9.32
N PRO A 86 -2.71 19.09 -8.53
CA PRO A 86 -1.76 20.18 -8.59
C PRO A 86 -0.35 19.69 -8.28
N ARG A 87 0.64 20.33 -8.88
CA ARG A 87 2.03 19.90 -8.74
C ARG A 87 2.50 19.86 -7.29
N SER A 88 2.10 20.84 -6.50
CA SER A 88 2.47 20.88 -5.08
C SER A 88 1.86 19.72 -4.31
N THR A 89 0.63 19.35 -4.63
CA THR A 89 -0.04 18.22 -4.01
C THR A 89 0.65 16.91 -4.41
N GLU A 90 0.97 16.78 -5.68
CA GLU A 90 1.69 15.59 -6.16
C GLU A 90 3.03 15.44 -5.46
N TYR A 91 3.74 16.53 -5.26
CA TYR A 91 5.01 16.51 -4.54
C TYR A 91 4.84 15.98 -3.12
N ARG A 92 3.81 16.46 -2.41
CA ARG A 92 3.53 15.97 -1.05
C ARG A 92 3.18 14.48 -1.05
N MET A 93 2.39 14.06 -2.03
CA MET A 93 2.03 12.65 -2.16
C MET A 93 3.27 11.79 -2.37
N ARG A 94 4.15 12.20 -3.27
CA ARG A 94 5.36 11.44 -3.56
C ARG A 94 6.28 11.35 -2.36
N ARG A 95 6.41 12.43 -1.61
CA ARG A 95 7.20 12.41 -0.38
C ARG A 95 6.64 11.44 0.63
N ARG A 96 5.33 11.49 0.84
CA ARG A 96 4.70 10.62 1.83
C ARG A 96 4.79 9.15 1.41
N VAL A 97 4.57 8.88 0.13
CA VAL A 97 4.65 7.51 -0.37
C VAL A 97 6.08 6.99 -0.28
N ALA A 98 7.08 7.84 -0.53
CA ALA A 98 8.48 7.43 -0.34
C ALA A 98 8.74 7.05 1.11
N GLU A 99 8.19 7.80 2.06
CA GLU A 99 8.32 7.48 3.49
C GLU A 99 7.71 6.14 3.83
N ILE A 100 6.48 5.89 3.39
CA ILE A 100 5.83 4.61 3.73
C ILE A 100 6.50 3.44 3.04
N ASN A 101 7.07 3.65 1.86
CA ASN A 101 7.84 2.60 1.19
C ASN A 101 9.09 2.25 2.00
N ARG A 102 9.76 3.26 2.55
CA ARG A 102 10.93 3.01 3.42
C ARG A 102 10.52 2.28 4.69
N GLU A 103 9.41 2.68 5.29
CA GLU A 103 8.90 2.03 6.50
C GLU A 103 8.56 0.56 6.23
N ALA A 104 7.95 0.29 5.08
CA ALA A 104 7.61 -1.08 4.72
C ALA A 104 8.85 -1.93 4.54
N ARG A 105 9.88 -1.39 3.88
CA ARG A 105 11.14 -2.11 3.69
C ARG A 105 11.84 -2.37 5.01
N THR A 106 11.84 -1.38 5.90
CA THR A 106 12.47 -1.52 7.21
C THR A 106 11.79 -2.63 8.02
N LEU A 107 10.47 -2.68 8.00
CA LEU A 107 9.73 -3.72 8.70
C LEU A 107 10.03 -5.11 8.11
N ALA A 108 10.06 -5.22 6.80
CA ALA A 108 10.32 -6.50 6.14
C ALA A 108 11.73 -7.01 6.43
N ASP A 109 12.69 -6.09 6.56
CA ASP A 109 14.10 -6.45 6.77
C ASP A 109 14.47 -6.57 8.24
N ASP A 110 13.62 -6.15 9.16
CA ASP A 110 13.92 -6.18 10.59
C ASP A 110 13.79 -7.58 11.13
N PRO A 111 14.89 -8.19 11.62
CA PRO A 111 14.82 -9.56 12.15
C PRO A 111 13.85 -9.68 13.33
N ARG A 112 13.60 -8.62 14.07
CA ARG A 112 12.69 -8.66 15.23
C ARG A 112 11.23 -8.79 14.84
N THR A 113 10.90 -8.53 13.57
CA THR A 113 9.53 -8.66 13.09
C THR A 113 9.28 -10.01 12.42
N SER A 114 10.31 -10.85 12.35
CA SER A 114 10.17 -12.20 11.84
C SER A 114 9.45 -13.07 12.85
N ASP A 115 8.65 -14.00 12.37
CA ASP A 115 7.99 -14.99 13.22
C ASP A 115 8.90 -16.15 13.59
N ASP A 116 10.16 -16.09 13.22
CA ASP A 116 11.13 -17.13 13.51
C ASP A 116 11.55 -16.99 14.98
N PRO A 117 11.15 -17.93 15.85
CA PRO A 117 11.54 -17.85 17.27
C PRO A 117 13.04 -17.97 17.49
N TRP A 118 13.72 -18.66 16.59
CA TRP A 118 15.16 -18.80 16.70
C TRP A 118 15.86 -17.48 16.46
N GLN A 119 15.36 -16.69 15.52
CA GLN A 119 15.94 -15.40 15.23
C GLN A 119 15.84 -14.47 16.44
N ASP A 120 14.67 -14.43 17.06
CA ASP A 120 14.47 -13.63 18.27
C ASP A 120 15.36 -14.09 19.40
N HIS A 121 15.47 -15.39 19.56
CA HIS A 121 16.29 -15.99 20.61
C HIS A 121 17.75 -15.59 20.45
N LEU A 122 18.27 -15.67 19.23
CA LEU A 122 19.64 -15.30 18.95
C LEU A 122 19.88 -13.82 19.21
N ASN A 123 18.95 -12.99 18.83
CA ASN A 123 19.06 -11.55 19.08
C ASN A 123 19.12 -11.22 20.56
N HIS A 124 18.43 -11.99 21.38
CA HIS A 124 18.43 -11.81 22.81
C HIS A 124 19.76 -12.19 23.44
N LEU A 125 20.41 -13.21 22.88
CA LEU A 125 21.68 -13.68 23.42
C LEU A 125 22.83 -12.75 23.08
N LEU A 126 22.70 -11.99 22.03
CA LEU A 126 23.73 -11.07 21.60
C LEU A 126 23.57 -9.72 22.27
#